data_e68818e313876c0815f663dc3979bd0f
#
_entry.id   e68818e313876c0815f663dc3979bd0f
#
_cell.length_a   1.000
_cell.length_b   1.000
_cell.length_c   1.000
_cell.angle_alpha   90.00
_cell.angle_beta   90.00
_cell.angle_gamma   90.00
#
_symmetry.space_group_name_H-M   'P 1'
#
loop_
_entity.id
_entity.type
_entity.pdbx_description
1 polymer ?
#
loop_
_entity_poly.entity_id
_entity_poly.type
_entity_poly.pdbx_seq_one_letter_code
_entity_poly.pdbx_strand_id
1 'polypeptide(L)'
;MADHWTTQPSSRACGACHDNISFTTPVPTGRIIHPGGPQPTDAGCSTCHRPGGAGGDTALWHTPVSLPNPHNIYSDASSAGNGNTNAAYVAAAGAVPPGASAITYVVQSVSAWTDTANGNALRPQIVFKVQVDGKDVVFPNPSTASELIPNFVGAPSAYFVFAVPQDGIAKPADFNVSASGYIRDIWNGTGTCSNAASTTTRTGAGTLAGPDATGFYTLVLTCATIPANATMLTGGVGYTYSLGSRQSPANPNLDFVNNTQPFTQINLAAYPYVPNLKADGVTPGYGGVGGLIVPPPDVSIVATGFTARRAIVDNSKCGACHVSLGVGPDFHAGQRNDAKTCNWCHRPNQTSSGWSANQKDFVHAIHGASERTAPFTWHEESPTEGFWKTTYPGVLNKCEMCHLPGTYDFSASSTTAAYPNMLASTVGQGTYATGSVHAPYVTEGTNYGAGFSYNVLNGAIVNPDPTTLVISPIVAACVACHDSSIAIDHMQTNGGSFYEARSTAFTKPQQEECLLCHGPGRIASIADLHAFQP
;
A
#
# COMPACT_ATOMS: atom_id res chain seq x y z
N MET A 1 -27.05 16.66 -16.59
CA MET A 1 -26.59 17.85 -15.82
C MET A 1 -25.27 17.63 -15.09
N ALA A 2 -24.80 16.41 -14.99
CA ALA A 2 -23.49 16.11 -14.35
C ALA A 2 -22.28 16.56 -15.19
N ASP A 3 -22.45 16.89 -16.48
CA ASP A 3 -21.36 17.08 -17.43
C ASP A 3 -21.09 18.56 -17.77
N HIS A 4 -21.77 19.48 -17.12
CA HIS A 4 -21.63 20.92 -17.42
C HIS A 4 -20.20 21.43 -17.16
N TRP A 5 -19.46 20.82 -16.22
CA TRP A 5 -18.08 21.19 -15.92
C TRP A 5 -17.13 20.93 -17.10
N THR A 6 -17.47 20.01 -18.01
CA THR A 6 -16.68 19.73 -19.22
C THR A 6 -16.92 20.74 -20.33
N THR A 7 -18.11 21.35 -20.38
CA THR A 7 -18.52 22.24 -21.44
C THR A 7 -18.68 23.71 -20.98
N GLN A 8 -18.87 23.92 -19.70
CA GLN A 8 -19.05 25.21 -19.06
C GLN A 8 -18.17 25.36 -17.81
N PRO A 9 -16.85 25.38 -17.98
CA PRO A 9 -15.93 25.57 -16.86
C PRO A 9 -16.18 26.96 -16.24
N SER A 10 -16.09 27.01 -14.90
CA SER A 10 -16.24 28.26 -14.16
C SER A 10 -15.19 28.39 -13.06
N SER A 11 -14.78 29.61 -12.78
CA SER A 11 -13.81 29.91 -11.72
C SER A 11 -14.27 29.42 -10.35
N ARG A 12 -15.59 29.47 -10.09
CA ARG A 12 -16.18 28.98 -8.85
C ARG A 12 -16.10 27.45 -8.73
N ALA A 13 -16.40 26.74 -9.81
CA ALA A 13 -16.33 25.27 -9.81
C ALA A 13 -14.87 24.79 -9.73
N CYS A 14 -13.99 25.40 -10.52
CA CYS A 14 -12.56 25.04 -10.52
C CYS A 14 -11.89 25.42 -9.19
N GLY A 15 -12.17 26.60 -8.65
CA GLY A 15 -11.61 27.09 -7.41
C GLY A 15 -12.09 26.33 -6.16
N ALA A 16 -13.13 25.49 -6.27
CA ALA A 16 -13.53 24.59 -5.18
C ALA A 16 -12.51 23.47 -4.93
N CYS A 17 -11.71 23.11 -5.95
CA CYS A 17 -10.65 22.10 -5.85
C CYS A 17 -9.25 22.70 -6.05
N HIS A 18 -9.13 23.72 -6.89
CA HIS A 18 -7.89 24.47 -7.15
C HIS A 18 -7.85 25.73 -6.27
N ASP A 19 -7.91 25.56 -4.96
CA ASP A 19 -8.02 26.64 -3.98
C ASP A 19 -6.75 27.51 -3.87
N ASN A 20 -5.60 27.01 -4.35
CA ASN A 20 -4.36 27.74 -4.46
C ASN A 20 -4.30 28.67 -5.68
N ILE A 21 -5.28 28.61 -6.59
CA ILE A 21 -5.36 29.47 -7.78
C ILE A 21 -6.22 30.71 -7.48
N SER A 22 -5.72 31.89 -7.86
CA SER A 22 -6.51 33.10 -7.89
C SER A 22 -6.91 33.44 -9.31
N PHE A 23 -8.20 33.60 -9.55
CA PHE A 23 -8.74 34.07 -10.84
C PHE A 23 -8.84 35.58 -10.91
N THR A 24 -8.57 36.31 -9.83
CA THR A 24 -8.69 37.75 -9.72
C THR A 24 -7.41 38.41 -9.21
N THR A 25 -7.31 39.73 -9.42
CA THR A 25 -6.26 40.58 -8.83
C THR A 25 -6.88 41.58 -7.88
N PRO A 26 -6.21 41.94 -6.77
CA PRO A 26 -4.91 41.44 -6.31
C PRO A 26 -4.95 39.95 -5.90
N VAL A 27 -3.84 39.26 -6.09
CA VAL A 27 -3.72 37.84 -5.71
C VAL A 27 -3.62 37.74 -4.19
N PRO A 28 -4.50 36.98 -3.52
CA PRO A 28 -4.40 36.75 -2.07
C PRO A 28 -3.08 36.07 -1.69
N THR A 29 -2.60 36.35 -0.49
CA THR A 29 -1.38 35.72 0.05
C THR A 29 -1.55 34.19 0.05
N GLY A 30 -0.53 33.47 -0.43
CA GLY A 30 -0.53 32.01 -0.50
C GLY A 30 -1.21 31.44 -1.76
N ARG A 31 -1.70 32.29 -2.65
CA ARG A 31 -2.25 31.84 -3.94
C ARG A 31 -1.37 32.29 -5.09
N ILE A 32 -1.47 31.59 -6.21
CA ILE A 32 -0.85 31.97 -7.48
C ILE A 32 -1.93 32.47 -8.46
N ILE A 33 -1.57 33.42 -9.31
CA ILE A 33 -2.50 33.84 -10.34
C ILE A 33 -2.75 32.71 -11.34
N HIS A 34 -3.96 32.59 -11.83
CA HIS A 34 -4.30 31.64 -12.89
C HIS A 34 -3.32 31.79 -14.07
N PRO A 35 -2.71 30.68 -14.58
CA PRO A 35 -1.67 30.75 -15.62
C PRO A 35 -2.08 31.51 -16.90
N GLY A 36 -3.36 31.52 -17.24
CA GLY A 36 -3.92 32.31 -18.34
C GLY A 36 -4.22 33.79 -17.99
N GLY A 37 -3.72 34.25 -16.84
CA GLY A 37 -3.99 35.62 -16.34
C GLY A 37 -5.32 35.74 -15.58
N PRO A 38 -5.66 36.95 -15.11
CA PRO A 38 -6.90 37.18 -14.37
C PRO A 38 -8.13 36.87 -15.23
N GLN A 39 -9.10 36.23 -14.63
CA GLN A 39 -10.37 35.87 -15.26
C GLN A 39 -11.51 36.50 -14.44
N PRO A 40 -11.85 37.80 -14.72
CA PRO A 40 -12.85 38.50 -13.91
C PRO A 40 -14.28 37.98 -14.13
N THR A 41 -14.47 37.19 -15.18
CA THR A 41 -15.74 36.51 -15.51
C THR A 41 -15.44 35.14 -16.09
N ASP A 42 -16.41 34.23 -16.03
CA ASP A 42 -16.28 32.89 -16.58
C ASP A 42 -16.41 32.79 -18.11
N ALA A 43 -16.70 33.92 -18.79
CA ALA A 43 -16.97 33.94 -20.23
C ALA A 43 -15.80 33.45 -21.10
N GLY A 44 -14.55 33.61 -20.61
CA GLY A 44 -13.35 33.19 -21.31
C GLY A 44 -12.89 31.75 -21.01
N CYS A 45 -13.44 31.13 -19.98
CA CYS A 45 -12.93 29.82 -19.50
C CYS A 45 -12.99 28.74 -20.59
N SER A 46 -14.12 28.59 -21.25
CA SER A 46 -14.33 27.60 -22.31
C SER A 46 -13.55 27.89 -23.61
N THR A 47 -12.98 29.07 -23.76
CA THR A 47 -12.12 29.39 -24.92
C THR A 47 -10.81 28.62 -24.84
N CYS A 48 -10.25 28.49 -23.63
CA CYS A 48 -9.00 27.80 -23.38
C CYS A 48 -9.21 26.36 -22.85
N HIS A 49 -10.20 26.15 -21.98
CA HIS A 49 -10.50 24.88 -21.34
C HIS A 49 -11.60 24.10 -22.09
N ARG A 50 -11.29 23.68 -23.30
CA ARG A 50 -12.13 22.85 -24.17
C ARG A 50 -11.30 21.79 -24.88
N PRO A 51 -11.89 20.75 -25.48
CA PRO A 51 -11.17 19.81 -26.32
C PRO A 51 -10.28 20.53 -27.35
N GLY A 52 -8.98 20.27 -27.30
CA GLY A 52 -7.97 20.93 -28.16
C GLY A 52 -7.68 22.39 -27.84
N GLY A 53 -8.19 22.93 -26.74
CA GLY A 53 -7.91 24.32 -26.30
C GLY A 53 -6.53 24.48 -25.64
N ALA A 54 -5.98 25.69 -25.67
CA ALA A 54 -4.65 26.00 -25.15
C ALA A 54 -4.51 25.80 -23.64
N GLY A 55 -5.60 25.87 -22.87
CA GLY A 55 -5.63 25.61 -21.42
C GLY A 55 -5.85 24.15 -21.05
N GLY A 56 -5.86 23.27 -22.04
CA GLY A 56 -6.11 21.84 -21.86
C GLY A 56 -7.60 21.48 -21.82
N ASP A 57 -7.88 20.23 -22.13
CA ASP A 57 -9.22 19.67 -22.09
C ASP A 57 -9.61 19.33 -20.65
N THR A 58 -10.57 20.02 -20.11
CA THR A 58 -11.06 19.80 -18.73
C THR A 58 -11.47 18.35 -18.51
N ALA A 59 -12.15 17.75 -19.48
CA ALA A 59 -12.58 16.35 -19.36
C ALA A 59 -11.39 15.40 -19.32
N LEU A 60 -10.37 15.64 -20.13
CA LEU A 60 -9.16 14.82 -20.16
C LEU A 60 -8.38 14.91 -18.84
N TRP A 61 -8.20 16.13 -18.32
CA TRP A 61 -7.43 16.37 -17.10
C TRP A 61 -8.16 15.92 -15.82
N HIS A 62 -9.49 15.85 -15.85
CA HIS A 62 -10.31 15.41 -14.71
C HIS A 62 -10.94 14.03 -14.92
N THR A 63 -10.54 13.32 -15.95
CA THR A 63 -10.82 11.88 -16.01
C THR A 63 -10.01 11.22 -14.89
N PRO A 64 -10.66 10.62 -13.88
CA PRO A 64 -9.99 10.23 -12.63
C PRO A 64 -8.83 9.27 -12.82
N VAL A 65 -8.90 8.44 -13.81
CA VAL A 65 -7.80 7.58 -14.29
C VAL A 65 -8.11 7.25 -15.74
N SER A 66 -7.20 7.47 -16.66
CA SER A 66 -7.33 6.89 -17.99
C SER A 66 -7.45 5.40 -17.83
N LEU A 67 -8.58 4.83 -18.27
CA LEU A 67 -8.73 3.38 -18.23
C LEU A 67 -7.57 2.77 -19.00
N PRO A 68 -6.80 1.85 -18.38
CA PRO A 68 -5.69 1.20 -19.06
C PRO A 68 -6.17 0.52 -20.33
N ASN A 69 -5.33 0.47 -21.35
CA ASN A 69 -5.65 -0.29 -22.54
C ASN A 69 -5.82 -1.77 -22.17
N PRO A 70 -6.99 -2.38 -22.33
CA PRO A 70 -7.25 -3.75 -21.92
C PRO A 70 -6.43 -4.77 -22.71
N HIS A 71 -5.86 -4.38 -23.84
CA HIS A 71 -4.99 -5.23 -24.67
C HIS A 71 -3.50 -5.05 -24.35
N ASN A 72 -3.16 -4.17 -23.44
CA ASN A 72 -1.79 -3.93 -23.01
C ASN A 72 -1.69 -4.11 -21.51
N ILE A 73 -1.18 -5.24 -21.04
CA ILE A 73 -0.97 -5.53 -19.62
C ILE A 73 0.33 -4.95 -19.09
N TYR A 74 1.19 -4.46 -19.96
CA TYR A 74 2.42 -3.79 -19.58
C TYR A 74 2.42 -2.41 -20.21
N SER A 75 2.89 -1.43 -19.48
CA SER A 75 3.31 -0.19 -20.09
C SER A 75 4.52 -0.44 -20.97
N ASP A 76 4.79 0.50 -21.82
CA ASP A 76 6.05 0.48 -22.51
C ASP A 76 7.23 0.51 -21.49
N ALA A 77 8.42 0.16 -21.99
CA ALA A 77 9.61 0.05 -21.15
C ALA A 77 10.06 1.37 -20.51
N SER A 78 9.46 2.49 -20.89
CA SER A 78 9.80 3.82 -20.37
C SER A 78 9.03 4.16 -19.09
N SER A 79 7.95 3.46 -18.80
CA SER A 79 7.22 3.66 -17.56
C SER A 79 7.65 2.62 -16.55
N ALA A 80 8.62 2.99 -15.73
CA ALA A 80 9.02 2.20 -14.59
C ALA A 80 7.78 1.91 -13.73
N GLY A 81 7.54 0.66 -13.46
CA GLY A 81 6.54 0.25 -12.49
C GLY A 81 5.14 0.02 -13.02
N ASN A 82 4.82 0.30 -14.25
CA ASN A 82 3.49 0.01 -14.72
C ASN A 82 3.29 -1.50 -14.83
N GLY A 83 2.54 -1.99 -13.90
CA GLY A 83 2.24 -3.36 -13.76
C GLY A 83 1.28 -3.87 -14.78
N ASN A 84 0.21 -4.37 -14.30
CA ASN A 84 -0.81 -5.00 -15.09
C ASN A 84 -1.93 -4.03 -15.41
N THR A 85 -1.87 -3.41 -16.57
CA THR A 85 -2.90 -2.47 -17.01
C THR A 85 -4.26 -3.14 -17.21
N ASN A 86 -4.30 -4.44 -17.50
CA ASN A 86 -5.56 -5.17 -17.58
C ASN A 86 -6.18 -5.39 -16.21
N ALA A 87 -5.36 -5.71 -15.20
CA ALA A 87 -5.83 -5.81 -13.82
C ALA A 87 -6.39 -4.46 -13.35
N ALA A 88 -5.67 -3.39 -13.63
CA ALA A 88 -6.11 -2.04 -13.32
C ALA A 88 -7.41 -1.66 -14.06
N TYR A 89 -7.53 -2.02 -15.34
CA TYR A 89 -8.75 -1.82 -16.11
C TYR A 89 -9.96 -2.53 -15.49
N VAL A 90 -9.79 -3.80 -15.13
CA VAL A 90 -10.87 -4.57 -14.51
C VAL A 90 -11.27 -3.99 -13.16
N ALA A 91 -10.29 -3.61 -12.36
CA ALA A 91 -10.54 -2.95 -11.09
C ALA A 91 -11.28 -1.61 -11.27
N ALA A 92 -10.86 -0.81 -12.24
CA ALA A 92 -11.50 0.47 -12.56
C ALA A 92 -12.92 0.31 -13.12
N ALA A 93 -13.13 -0.69 -13.98
CA ALA A 93 -14.44 -0.94 -14.56
C ALA A 93 -15.43 -1.57 -13.56
N GLY A 94 -14.95 -2.08 -12.43
CA GLY A 94 -15.77 -2.75 -11.42
C GLY A 94 -16.43 -4.03 -11.91
N ALA A 95 -15.98 -4.59 -13.04
CA ALA A 95 -16.58 -5.74 -13.67
C ALA A 95 -15.54 -6.65 -14.32
N VAL A 96 -15.77 -7.94 -14.24
CA VAL A 96 -14.99 -8.94 -14.98
C VAL A 96 -15.38 -8.85 -16.45
N PRO A 97 -14.42 -8.71 -17.38
CA PRO A 97 -14.71 -8.68 -18.81
C PRO A 97 -15.45 -9.95 -19.27
N PRO A 98 -16.32 -9.87 -20.26
CA PRO A 98 -16.97 -11.06 -20.82
C PRO A 98 -15.95 -12.12 -21.23
N GLY A 99 -16.16 -13.36 -20.78
CA GLY A 99 -15.24 -14.47 -21.06
C GLY A 99 -14.03 -14.59 -20.15
N ALA A 100 -13.82 -13.65 -19.23
CA ALA A 100 -12.81 -13.79 -18.18
C ALA A 100 -13.30 -14.74 -17.09
N SER A 101 -12.42 -15.60 -16.61
CA SER A 101 -12.69 -16.42 -15.42
C SER A 101 -12.46 -15.61 -14.16
N ALA A 102 -13.42 -15.65 -13.25
CA ALA A 102 -13.32 -15.02 -11.95
C ALA A 102 -12.68 -16.01 -10.95
N ILE A 103 -11.52 -15.64 -10.42
CA ILE A 103 -10.92 -16.36 -9.30
C ILE A 103 -11.34 -15.70 -7.99
N THR A 104 -11.69 -16.51 -7.02
CA THR A 104 -12.00 -16.06 -5.66
C THR A 104 -11.29 -16.94 -4.64
N TYR A 105 -10.95 -16.34 -3.51
CA TYR A 105 -10.40 -17.03 -2.35
C TYR A 105 -11.45 -17.09 -1.26
N VAL A 106 -11.57 -18.25 -0.63
CA VAL A 106 -12.42 -18.43 0.56
C VAL A 106 -11.52 -18.89 1.69
N VAL A 107 -11.39 -18.07 2.71
CA VAL A 107 -10.65 -18.43 3.93
C VAL A 107 -11.65 -18.85 4.98
N GLN A 108 -11.53 -20.09 5.47
CA GLN A 108 -12.39 -20.65 6.49
C GLN A 108 -11.87 -20.38 7.90
N SER A 109 -10.58 -20.59 8.12
CA SER A 109 -9.97 -20.40 9.43
C SER A 109 -8.49 -20.04 9.35
N VAL A 110 -8.02 -19.32 10.35
CA VAL A 110 -6.60 -19.09 10.63
C VAL A 110 -6.33 -19.47 12.07
N SER A 111 -5.20 -20.10 12.34
CA SER A 111 -4.83 -20.55 13.67
C SER A 111 -3.31 -20.60 13.85
N ALA A 112 -2.90 -20.70 15.11
CA ALA A 112 -1.56 -21.09 15.50
C ALA A 112 -1.56 -22.61 15.73
N TRP A 113 -0.99 -23.38 14.80
CA TRP A 113 -0.90 -24.83 14.91
C TRP A 113 0.35 -25.23 15.68
N THR A 114 0.21 -26.18 16.61
CA THR A 114 1.35 -26.68 17.41
C THR A 114 2.07 -27.79 16.66
N ASP A 115 3.33 -27.56 16.31
CA ASP A 115 4.22 -28.52 15.66
C ASP A 115 4.90 -29.41 16.72
N THR A 116 4.23 -30.51 17.08
CA THR A 116 4.71 -31.44 18.10
C THR A 116 5.98 -32.16 17.70
N ALA A 117 6.24 -32.30 16.41
CA ALA A 117 7.45 -32.92 15.89
C ALA A 117 8.69 -32.02 16.03
N ASN A 118 8.50 -30.71 16.17
CA ASN A 118 9.58 -29.73 16.24
C ASN A 118 9.46 -28.86 17.52
N GLY A 119 9.44 -29.49 18.67
CA GLY A 119 9.52 -28.84 19.97
C GLY A 119 8.29 -28.02 20.37
N ASN A 120 7.12 -28.36 19.87
CA ASN A 120 5.87 -27.64 20.07
C ASN A 120 5.88 -26.18 19.54
N ALA A 121 6.66 -25.91 18.51
CA ALA A 121 6.68 -24.60 17.88
C ALA A 121 5.28 -24.24 17.33
N LEU A 122 4.86 -22.99 17.54
CA LEU A 122 3.62 -22.49 16.96
C LEU A 122 3.84 -22.10 15.51
N ARG A 123 3.06 -22.71 14.60
CA ARG A 123 3.15 -22.48 13.16
C ARG A 123 1.90 -21.76 12.64
N PRO A 124 2.03 -20.80 11.73
CA PRO A 124 0.87 -20.21 11.06
C PRO A 124 0.15 -21.25 10.20
N GLN A 125 -1.16 -21.40 10.41
CA GLN A 125 -2.02 -22.30 9.66
C GLN A 125 -3.19 -21.52 9.07
N ILE A 126 -3.56 -21.86 7.84
CA ILE A 126 -4.75 -21.33 7.16
C ILE A 126 -5.51 -22.45 6.47
N VAL A 127 -6.82 -22.44 6.60
CA VAL A 127 -7.74 -23.31 5.88
C VAL A 127 -8.45 -22.47 4.84
N PHE A 128 -8.28 -22.81 3.58
CA PHE A 128 -8.75 -22.01 2.47
C PHE A 128 -9.13 -22.88 1.26
N LYS A 129 -9.86 -22.31 0.34
CA LYS A 129 -10.05 -22.85 -0.99
C LYS A 129 -9.99 -21.76 -2.04
N VAL A 130 -9.71 -22.18 -3.27
CA VAL A 130 -9.72 -21.33 -4.45
C VAL A 130 -10.91 -21.75 -5.31
N GLN A 131 -11.60 -20.77 -5.88
CA GLN A 131 -12.71 -21.01 -6.80
C GLN A 131 -12.42 -20.34 -8.14
N VAL A 132 -12.80 -20.99 -9.22
CA VAL A 132 -12.86 -20.43 -10.57
C VAL A 132 -14.32 -20.44 -11.01
N ASP A 133 -14.85 -19.27 -11.32
CA ASP A 133 -16.25 -19.07 -11.69
C ASP A 133 -17.23 -19.71 -10.67
N GLY A 134 -16.91 -19.55 -9.39
CA GLY A 134 -17.69 -20.07 -8.27
C GLY A 134 -17.56 -21.57 -8.01
N LYS A 135 -16.72 -22.29 -8.76
CA LYS A 135 -16.49 -23.72 -8.58
C LYS A 135 -15.19 -23.98 -7.85
N ASP A 136 -15.21 -24.88 -6.88
CA ASP A 136 -14.03 -25.26 -6.11
C ASP A 136 -12.97 -25.89 -7.02
N VAL A 137 -11.72 -25.48 -6.84
CA VAL A 137 -10.58 -25.98 -7.61
C VAL A 137 -9.91 -27.12 -6.83
N VAL A 138 -9.72 -28.24 -7.52
CA VAL A 138 -8.85 -29.32 -7.05
C VAL A 138 -7.48 -29.12 -7.67
N PHE A 139 -6.47 -28.88 -6.85
CA PHE A 139 -5.11 -28.70 -7.32
C PHE A 139 -4.57 -30.00 -7.93
N PRO A 140 -3.98 -29.94 -9.13
CA PRO A 140 -3.44 -31.12 -9.77
C PRO A 140 -2.23 -31.69 -9.02
N ASN A 141 -1.77 -32.85 -9.45
CA ASN A 141 -0.55 -33.43 -8.91
C ASN A 141 0.67 -32.61 -9.36
N PRO A 142 1.52 -32.10 -8.45
CA PRO A 142 2.67 -31.28 -8.80
C PRO A 142 3.74 -32.00 -9.64
N SER A 143 3.72 -33.34 -9.68
CA SER A 143 4.63 -34.10 -10.55
C SER A 143 4.20 -34.07 -12.04
N THR A 144 2.97 -33.67 -12.33
CA THR A 144 2.38 -33.68 -13.68
C THR A 144 1.91 -32.30 -14.17
N ALA A 145 1.91 -31.32 -13.28
CA ALA A 145 1.48 -29.96 -13.57
C ALA A 145 2.49 -28.95 -13.03
N SER A 146 2.66 -27.85 -13.73
CA SER A 146 3.53 -26.72 -13.33
C SER A 146 2.78 -25.64 -12.56
N GLU A 147 1.45 -25.60 -12.65
CA GLU A 147 0.60 -24.58 -12.05
C GLU A 147 -0.55 -25.20 -11.24
N LEU A 148 -0.99 -24.49 -10.22
CA LEU A 148 -2.11 -24.88 -9.34
C LEU A 148 -3.45 -24.93 -10.08
N ILE A 149 -3.62 -24.09 -11.07
CA ILE A 149 -4.82 -23.96 -11.88
C ILE A 149 -4.39 -23.94 -13.34
N PRO A 150 -4.95 -24.79 -14.20
CA PRO A 150 -4.64 -24.76 -15.62
C PRO A 150 -4.82 -23.36 -16.22
N ASN A 151 -3.85 -22.92 -16.99
CA ASN A 151 -3.82 -21.59 -17.63
C ASN A 151 -3.77 -20.40 -16.65
N PHE A 152 -3.51 -20.64 -15.40
CA PHE A 152 -3.33 -19.59 -14.38
C PHE A 152 -1.85 -19.45 -14.08
N VAL A 153 -1.27 -18.33 -14.48
CA VAL A 153 0.16 -18.09 -14.35
C VAL A 153 0.48 -17.62 -12.93
N GLY A 154 1.25 -18.41 -12.21
CA GLY A 154 1.64 -18.13 -10.84
C GLY A 154 0.62 -18.61 -9.81
N ALA A 155 0.76 -18.12 -8.59
CA ALA A 155 -0.11 -18.49 -7.48
C ALA A 155 -0.15 -17.38 -6.43
N PRO A 156 -1.21 -17.33 -5.64
CA PRO A 156 -1.25 -16.45 -4.48
C PRO A 156 -0.28 -16.90 -3.39
N SER A 157 -0.04 -16.01 -2.43
CA SER A 157 0.64 -16.34 -1.19
C SER A 157 -0.34 -16.46 -0.04
N ALA A 158 -0.02 -17.32 0.91
CA ALA A 158 -0.58 -17.27 2.25
C ALA A 158 0.23 -16.28 3.07
N TYR A 159 -0.44 -15.29 3.64
CA TYR A 159 0.15 -14.25 4.49
C TYR A 159 -0.29 -14.39 5.92
N PHE A 160 0.63 -14.12 6.84
CA PHE A 160 0.35 -14.05 8.26
C PHE A 160 1.06 -12.85 8.85
N VAL A 161 0.33 -12.07 9.64
CA VAL A 161 0.85 -10.87 10.31
C VAL A 161 0.54 -10.94 11.79
N PHE A 162 1.53 -10.53 12.60
CA PHE A 162 1.47 -10.64 14.06
C PHE A 162 1.78 -9.29 14.71
N ALA A 163 1.31 -9.13 15.96
CA ALA A 163 1.81 -8.12 16.87
C ALA A 163 2.57 -8.79 18.01
N VAL A 164 3.80 -8.39 18.22
CA VAL A 164 4.65 -8.87 19.32
C VAL A 164 5.11 -7.69 20.17
N PRO A 165 5.36 -7.89 21.49
CA PRO A 165 5.85 -6.83 22.36
C PRO A 165 7.08 -6.12 21.80
N GLN A 166 7.10 -4.81 21.89
CA GLN A 166 8.17 -3.96 21.42
C GLN A 166 8.17 -2.62 22.18
N ASP A 167 9.34 -2.03 22.42
CA ASP A 167 9.50 -0.70 23.03
C ASP A 167 8.77 -0.54 24.37
N GLY A 168 8.71 -1.60 25.19
CA GLY A 168 7.96 -1.60 26.44
C GLY A 168 6.45 -1.79 26.29
N ILE A 169 5.92 -1.80 25.07
CA ILE A 169 4.51 -2.04 24.78
C ILE A 169 4.26 -3.53 24.70
N ALA A 170 3.54 -4.08 25.67
CA ALA A 170 3.28 -5.52 25.76
C ALA A 170 2.26 -6.01 24.70
N LYS A 171 1.35 -5.16 24.27
CA LYS A 171 0.29 -5.47 23.31
C LYS A 171 0.19 -4.38 22.25
N PRO A 172 1.11 -4.37 21.27
CA PRO A 172 1.05 -3.36 20.21
C PRO A 172 -0.30 -3.33 19.51
N ALA A 173 -0.76 -2.14 19.19
CA ALA A 173 -2.03 -1.90 18.51
C ALA A 173 -1.95 -2.09 16.98
N ASP A 174 -0.75 -2.32 16.45
CA ASP A 174 -0.47 -2.53 15.04
C ASP A 174 0.43 -3.76 14.85
N PHE A 175 0.34 -4.39 13.69
CA PHE A 175 1.24 -5.48 13.31
C PHE A 175 2.68 -4.96 13.19
N ASN A 176 3.63 -5.71 13.69
CA ASN A 176 5.05 -5.41 13.55
C ASN A 176 5.89 -6.57 13.00
N VAL A 177 5.28 -7.75 12.79
CA VAL A 177 5.91 -8.95 12.24
C VAL A 177 5.03 -9.56 11.15
N SER A 178 5.66 -10.23 10.17
CA SER A 178 4.94 -11.04 9.18
C SER A 178 5.73 -12.28 8.76
N ALA A 179 4.99 -13.28 8.28
CA ALA A 179 5.51 -14.41 7.54
C ALA A 179 4.59 -14.69 6.35
N SER A 180 5.14 -15.20 5.27
CA SER A 180 4.36 -15.59 4.10
C SER A 180 4.98 -16.80 3.40
N GLY A 181 4.17 -17.47 2.60
CA GLY A 181 4.62 -18.56 1.75
C GLY A 181 3.85 -18.55 0.43
N TYR A 182 4.56 -18.77 -0.65
CA TYR A 182 3.98 -18.87 -1.97
C TYR A 182 3.28 -20.22 -2.11
N ILE A 183 1.99 -20.24 -2.35
CA ILE A 183 1.18 -21.47 -2.29
C ILE A 183 1.65 -22.49 -3.33
N ARG A 184 2.04 -22.05 -4.52
CA ARG A 184 2.59 -22.94 -5.56
C ARG A 184 3.86 -23.65 -5.08
N ASP A 185 4.75 -22.92 -4.42
CA ASP A 185 6.02 -23.48 -3.96
C ASP A 185 5.82 -24.46 -2.80
N ILE A 186 4.82 -24.23 -1.97
CA ILE A 186 4.42 -25.15 -0.92
C ILE A 186 3.79 -26.40 -1.52
N TRP A 187 2.90 -26.24 -2.51
CA TRP A 187 2.24 -27.31 -3.22
C TRP A 187 3.22 -28.23 -3.95
N ASN A 188 4.23 -27.68 -4.62
CA ASN A 188 5.20 -28.46 -5.36
C ASN A 188 6.45 -28.85 -4.53
N GLY A 189 6.53 -28.42 -3.27
CA GLY A 189 7.62 -28.75 -2.35
C GLY A 189 8.95 -28.05 -2.65
N THR A 190 8.96 -27.00 -3.49
CA THR A 190 10.19 -26.31 -3.93
C THR A 190 10.51 -25.06 -3.11
N GLY A 191 9.57 -24.55 -2.33
CA GLY A 191 9.74 -23.32 -1.57
C GLY A 191 10.85 -23.37 -0.54
N THR A 192 11.45 -22.23 -0.29
CA THR A 192 12.45 -22.04 0.77
C THR A 192 11.95 -21.04 1.79
N CYS A 193 12.51 -21.08 2.98
CA CYS A 193 12.19 -20.19 4.07
C CYS A 193 13.44 -19.54 4.61
N SER A 194 13.54 -18.25 4.42
CA SER A 194 14.59 -17.41 5.02
C SER A 194 14.11 -15.96 5.08
N ASN A 195 14.73 -15.16 5.91
CA ASN A 195 14.64 -13.70 5.87
C ASN A 195 15.98 -13.11 6.32
N ALA A 196 16.08 -11.78 6.31
CA ALA A 196 17.32 -11.08 6.65
C ALA A 196 17.87 -11.43 8.06
N ALA A 197 17.01 -11.85 8.98
CA ALA A 197 17.41 -12.28 10.33
C ALA A 197 17.74 -13.76 10.43
N SER A 198 17.55 -14.55 9.37
CA SER A 198 17.84 -15.98 9.35
C SER A 198 19.22 -16.22 8.76
N THR A 199 20.08 -16.89 9.52
CA THR A 199 21.43 -17.28 9.05
C THR A 199 21.41 -18.55 8.20
N THR A 200 20.27 -19.26 8.17
CA THR A 200 20.09 -20.51 7.42
C THR A 200 18.83 -20.42 6.55
N THR A 201 18.88 -21.09 5.40
CA THR A 201 17.71 -21.31 4.54
C THR A 201 17.22 -22.74 4.75
N ARG A 202 15.91 -22.92 4.94
CA ARG A 202 15.27 -24.25 4.95
C ARG A 202 14.60 -24.51 3.63
N THR A 203 14.78 -25.70 3.09
CA THR A 203 13.99 -26.21 1.97
C THR A 203 12.63 -26.67 2.47
N GLY A 204 11.58 -26.39 1.71
CA GLY A 204 10.20 -26.68 2.09
C GLY A 204 9.62 -25.58 2.98
N ALA A 205 8.89 -24.64 2.39
CA ALA A 205 8.29 -23.50 3.09
C ALA A 205 7.14 -23.93 3.99
N GLY A 206 6.47 -25.01 3.68
CA GLY A 206 5.29 -25.47 4.41
C GLY A 206 4.74 -26.79 3.91
N THR A 207 3.58 -27.15 4.40
CA THR A 207 2.79 -28.30 3.94
C THR A 207 1.42 -27.84 3.46
N LEU A 208 0.91 -28.55 2.46
CA LEU A 208 -0.44 -28.37 1.94
C LEU A 208 -1.14 -29.72 1.93
N ALA A 209 -2.25 -29.82 2.63
CA ALA A 209 -3.09 -31.03 2.69
C ALA A 209 -4.49 -30.68 2.19
N GLY A 210 -5.16 -31.65 1.57
CA GLY A 210 -6.53 -31.49 1.04
C GLY A 210 -6.62 -31.83 -0.45
N PRO A 211 -7.77 -31.52 -1.11
CA PRO A 211 -8.92 -30.89 -0.45
C PRO A 211 -9.67 -31.85 0.47
N ASP A 212 -10.33 -31.33 1.48
CA ASP A 212 -11.29 -32.09 2.27
C ASP A 212 -12.62 -32.31 1.51
N ALA A 213 -13.60 -32.94 2.17
CA ALA A 213 -14.90 -33.21 1.55
C ALA A 213 -15.69 -31.93 1.18
N THR A 214 -15.29 -30.75 1.67
CA THR A 214 -15.90 -29.46 1.42
C THR A 214 -15.04 -28.56 0.52
N GLY A 215 -13.97 -29.13 -0.05
CA GLY A 215 -13.08 -28.46 -1.01
C GLY A 215 -11.97 -27.62 -0.39
N PHE A 216 -11.81 -27.62 0.93
CA PHE A 216 -10.80 -26.80 1.60
C PHE A 216 -9.44 -27.49 1.69
N TYR A 217 -8.41 -26.69 1.54
CA TYR A 217 -7.01 -27.05 1.78
C TYR A 217 -6.54 -26.49 3.13
N THR A 218 -5.73 -27.26 3.82
CA THR A 218 -5.01 -26.82 5.02
C THR A 218 -3.55 -26.57 4.67
N LEU A 219 -3.11 -25.32 4.81
CA LEU A 219 -1.73 -24.93 4.63
C LEU A 219 -1.12 -24.56 5.98
N VAL A 220 0.06 -25.13 6.26
CA VAL A 220 0.87 -24.79 7.42
C VAL A 220 2.22 -24.31 6.96
N LEU A 221 2.62 -23.09 7.37
CA LEU A 221 3.99 -22.60 7.15
C LEU A 221 4.92 -23.26 8.17
N THR A 222 5.38 -24.46 7.90
CA THR A 222 6.25 -25.22 8.83
C THR A 222 7.62 -24.59 9.03
N CYS A 223 8.00 -23.68 8.13
CA CYS A 223 9.24 -22.92 8.24
C CYS A 223 9.10 -21.65 9.08
N ALA A 224 7.88 -21.17 9.34
CA ALA A 224 7.66 -19.96 10.12
C ALA A 224 7.25 -20.33 11.56
N THR A 225 7.79 -19.59 12.52
CA THR A 225 7.44 -19.76 13.95
C THR A 225 6.75 -18.50 14.44
N ILE A 226 5.51 -18.63 14.92
CA ILE A 226 4.81 -17.54 15.60
C ILE A 226 5.48 -17.33 16.95
N PRO A 227 5.93 -16.10 17.29
CA PRO A 227 6.45 -15.83 18.62
C PRO A 227 5.40 -16.12 19.70
N ALA A 228 5.84 -16.77 20.79
CA ALA A 228 4.93 -17.21 21.86
C ALA A 228 4.16 -16.07 22.53
N ASN A 229 4.69 -14.84 22.47
CA ASN A 229 4.11 -13.62 23.02
C ASN A 229 3.33 -12.79 22.00
N ALA A 230 3.01 -13.34 20.82
CA ALA A 230 2.19 -12.66 19.83
C ALA A 230 0.77 -12.41 20.38
N THR A 231 0.28 -11.19 20.23
CA THR A 231 -1.04 -10.78 20.75
C THR A 231 -2.08 -10.63 19.65
N MET A 232 -1.65 -10.43 18.43
CA MET A 232 -2.46 -10.43 17.23
C MET A 232 -1.95 -11.50 16.27
N LEU A 233 -2.86 -12.11 15.52
CA LEU A 233 -2.56 -12.94 14.37
C LEU A 233 -3.70 -12.79 13.37
N THR A 234 -3.38 -12.32 12.19
CA THR A 234 -4.30 -12.32 11.03
C THR A 234 -3.62 -13.08 9.91
N GLY A 235 -4.38 -13.91 9.23
CA GLY A 235 -3.91 -14.62 8.05
C GLY A 235 -4.81 -14.39 6.86
N GLY A 236 -4.27 -14.53 5.67
CA GLY A 236 -5.02 -14.33 4.44
C GLY A 236 -4.38 -14.98 3.23
N VAL A 237 -5.12 -14.97 2.15
CA VAL A 237 -4.67 -15.37 0.82
C VAL A 237 -4.73 -14.16 -0.09
N GLY A 238 -3.64 -13.88 -0.75
CA GLY A 238 -3.53 -12.75 -1.66
C GLY A 238 -2.31 -12.89 -2.57
N TYR A 239 -2.13 -11.94 -3.48
CA TYR A 239 -1.01 -12.02 -4.39
C TYR A 239 0.31 -11.57 -3.80
N THR A 240 1.36 -12.35 -4.08
CA THR A 240 2.72 -11.86 -4.13
C THR A 240 3.15 -11.77 -5.58
N TYR A 241 3.79 -10.68 -5.92
CA TYR A 241 4.13 -10.37 -7.26
C TYR A 241 5.52 -9.74 -7.32
N SER A 242 6.34 -10.22 -8.24
CA SER A 242 7.67 -9.67 -8.46
C SER A 242 7.74 -8.95 -9.79
N LEU A 243 7.94 -7.65 -9.73
CA LEU A 243 8.20 -6.81 -10.90
C LEU A 243 9.53 -7.18 -11.57
N GLY A 244 10.50 -7.66 -10.81
CA GLY A 244 11.85 -7.97 -11.29
C GLY A 244 11.92 -9.13 -12.30
N SER A 245 10.90 -9.96 -12.39
CA SER A 245 10.80 -11.03 -13.39
C SER A 245 10.07 -10.62 -14.66
N ARG A 246 9.60 -9.38 -14.72
CA ARG A 246 8.97 -8.85 -15.93
C ARG A 246 10.00 -8.51 -16.99
N GLN A 247 9.48 -8.32 -18.16
CA GLN A 247 10.19 -7.97 -19.36
C GLN A 247 11.35 -7.02 -19.11
N SER A 248 12.51 -7.45 -19.53
CA SER A 248 13.65 -6.57 -19.64
C SER A 248 13.94 -6.33 -21.13
N PRO A 249 14.69 -5.29 -21.48
CA PRO A 249 15.18 -5.13 -22.85
C PRO A 249 15.93 -6.36 -23.37
N ALA A 250 16.49 -7.17 -22.47
CA ALA A 250 17.16 -8.41 -22.78
C ALA A 250 16.21 -9.59 -23.04
N ASN A 251 14.93 -9.45 -22.68
CA ASN A 251 13.92 -10.51 -22.86
C ASN A 251 12.57 -9.93 -23.32
N PRO A 252 12.53 -9.35 -24.54
CA PRO A 252 11.35 -8.68 -25.06
C PRO A 252 10.17 -9.61 -25.35
N ASN A 253 10.42 -10.92 -25.39
CA ASN A 253 9.43 -11.95 -25.72
C ASN A 253 8.87 -12.66 -24.47
N LEU A 254 9.07 -12.14 -23.28
CA LEU A 254 8.29 -12.59 -22.15
C LEU A 254 6.83 -12.24 -22.47
N ASP A 255 6.19 -13.20 -23.14
CA ASP A 255 4.76 -13.18 -23.18
C ASP A 255 4.25 -13.38 -21.74
N PHE A 256 3.04 -13.07 -21.54
CA PHE A 256 2.43 -13.15 -20.26
C PHE A 256 2.27 -14.62 -19.73
N VAL A 257 2.40 -15.60 -20.60
CA VAL A 257 2.38 -17.01 -20.23
C VAL A 257 3.65 -17.40 -19.47
N ASN A 258 4.77 -16.77 -19.77
CA ASN A 258 6.05 -16.98 -19.11
C ASN A 258 6.28 -16.03 -17.93
N ASN A 259 5.35 -15.15 -17.67
CA ASN A 259 5.42 -14.24 -16.54
C ASN A 259 4.97 -14.95 -15.27
N THR A 260 5.75 -14.85 -14.23
CA THR A 260 5.46 -15.45 -12.91
C THR A 260 4.33 -14.75 -12.15
N GLN A 261 3.62 -13.83 -12.78
CA GLN A 261 2.54 -13.10 -12.14
C GLN A 261 1.26 -13.93 -12.05
N PRO A 262 0.64 -13.97 -10.87
CA PRO A 262 -0.52 -14.80 -10.61
C PRO A 262 -1.82 -14.10 -11.02
N PHE A 263 -2.11 -14.02 -12.29
CA PHE A 263 -3.34 -13.41 -12.79
C PHE A 263 -4.35 -14.45 -13.25
N THR A 264 -5.61 -14.11 -13.18
CA THR A 264 -6.68 -14.87 -13.83
C THR A 264 -6.58 -14.72 -15.34
N GLN A 265 -6.43 -15.81 -16.05
CA GLN A 265 -6.44 -15.81 -17.50
C GLN A 265 -7.87 -15.82 -18.02
N ILE A 266 -8.14 -15.02 -19.03
CA ILE A 266 -9.45 -14.98 -19.69
C ILE A 266 -9.50 -15.92 -20.90
N ASN A 267 -10.72 -16.12 -21.42
CA ASN A 267 -10.95 -16.84 -22.66
C ASN A 267 -10.36 -16.08 -23.87
N LEU A 268 -9.28 -16.59 -24.41
CA LEU A 268 -8.58 -15.99 -25.55
C LEU A 268 -9.42 -15.87 -26.83
N ALA A 269 -10.45 -16.70 -27.00
CA ALA A 269 -11.36 -16.61 -28.15
C ALA A 269 -12.22 -15.33 -28.09
N ALA A 270 -12.57 -14.86 -26.90
CA ALA A 270 -13.30 -13.63 -26.72
C ALA A 270 -12.40 -12.37 -26.82
N TYR A 271 -11.11 -12.56 -26.55
CA TYR A 271 -10.12 -11.47 -26.54
C TYR A 271 -8.86 -11.96 -27.29
N PRO A 272 -8.87 -11.94 -28.62
CA PRO A 272 -7.75 -12.43 -29.41
C PRO A 272 -6.49 -11.62 -29.13
N TYR A 273 -5.36 -12.29 -29.27
CA TYR A 273 -4.05 -11.68 -29.09
C TYR A 273 -3.89 -10.46 -30.01
N VAL A 274 -3.55 -9.34 -29.43
CA VAL A 274 -3.18 -8.12 -30.13
C VAL A 274 -1.73 -7.81 -29.78
N PRO A 275 -0.80 -7.89 -30.72
CA PRO A 275 0.59 -7.55 -30.44
C PRO A 275 0.71 -6.06 -30.11
N ASN A 276 1.41 -5.76 -29.03
CA ASN A 276 1.86 -4.41 -28.78
C ASN A 276 3.09 -4.17 -29.67
N LEU A 277 2.95 -3.35 -30.68
CA LEU A 277 4.05 -3.03 -31.59
C LEU A 277 4.72 -1.72 -31.14
N LYS A 278 6.05 -1.65 -31.32
CA LYS A 278 6.79 -0.39 -31.16
C LYS A 278 6.30 0.64 -32.19
N ALA A 279 6.76 1.89 -32.04
CA ALA A 279 6.38 2.98 -32.94
C ALA A 279 6.68 2.74 -34.43
N ASP A 280 7.53 1.75 -34.74
CA ASP A 280 7.81 1.30 -36.11
C ASP A 280 6.67 0.46 -36.71
N GLY A 281 5.68 0.09 -35.91
CA GLY A 281 4.52 -0.69 -36.34
C GLY A 281 4.82 -2.16 -36.69
N VAL A 282 6.03 -2.64 -36.50
CA VAL A 282 6.49 -3.98 -36.92
C VAL A 282 7.18 -4.72 -35.77
N THR A 283 8.04 -4.05 -35.02
CA THR A 283 8.78 -4.69 -33.95
C THR A 283 7.86 -4.97 -32.77
N PRO A 284 7.80 -6.22 -32.26
CA PRO A 284 7.08 -6.51 -31.03
C PRO A 284 7.57 -5.64 -29.87
N GLY A 285 6.66 -4.88 -29.29
CA GLY A 285 6.89 -4.15 -28.05
C GLY A 285 6.65 -5.07 -26.85
N TYR A 286 6.76 -4.48 -25.67
CA TYR A 286 6.43 -5.20 -24.44
C TYR A 286 4.91 -5.41 -24.36
N GLY A 287 4.52 -6.64 -24.01
CA GLY A 287 3.15 -6.92 -23.61
C GLY A 287 2.13 -7.06 -24.74
N GLY A 288 2.51 -7.66 -25.86
CA GLY A 288 1.48 -8.26 -26.70
C GLY A 288 0.80 -9.38 -25.92
N VAL A 289 -0.52 -9.36 -25.82
CA VAL A 289 -1.24 -10.27 -24.93
C VAL A 289 -2.38 -10.96 -25.59
N GLY A 290 -2.49 -12.20 -25.28
CA GLY A 290 -3.62 -13.01 -25.60
C GLY A 290 -4.68 -13.05 -24.51
N GLY A 291 -5.01 -11.94 -23.89
CA GLY A 291 -6.12 -11.97 -22.94
C GLY A 291 -6.03 -10.91 -21.81
N LEU A 292 -7.15 -10.66 -21.18
CA LEU A 292 -7.25 -9.86 -19.97
C LEU A 292 -6.96 -10.68 -18.72
N ILE A 293 -6.45 -10.06 -17.70
CA ILE A 293 -6.03 -10.69 -16.47
C ILE A 293 -6.68 -9.95 -15.29
N VAL A 294 -7.30 -10.71 -14.41
CA VAL A 294 -8.02 -10.16 -13.26
C VAL A 294 -7.37 -10.68 -11.99
N PRO A 295 -6.74 -9.82 -11.18
CA PRO A 295 -6.30 -10.25 -9.87
C PRO A 295 -7.53 -10.40 -8.96
N PRO A 296 -7.66 -11.53 -8.26
CA PRO A 296 -8.71 -11.65 -7.26
C PRO A 296 -8.39 -10.76 -6.06
N PRO A 297 -9.41 -10.27 -5.35
CA PRO A 297 -9.22 -9.52 -4.13
C PRO A 297 -8.57 -10.40 -3.04
N ASP A 298 -7.73 -9.79 -2.22
CA ASP A 298 -7.17 -10.42 -1.03
C ASP A 298 -8.29 -10.72 -0.03
N VAL A 299 -8.19 -11.87 0.65
CA VAL A 299 -9.13 -12.28 1.70
C VAL A 299 -8.36 -12.60 2.97
N SER A 300 -8.78 -12.06 4.09
CA SER A 300 -8.12 -12.30 5.37
C SER A 300 -9.10 -12.40 6.53
N ILE A 301 -8.73 -13.18 7.54
CA ILE A 301 -9.46 -13.30 8.81
C ILE A 301 -8.50 -13.31 10.00
N VAL A 302 -9.03 -12.94 11.16
CA VAL A 302 -8.32 -12.98 12.43
C VAL A 302 -8.28 -14.42 12.94
N ALA A 303 -7.12 -14.85 13.43
CA ALA A 303 -6.98 -16.18 14.01
C ALA A 303 -7.76 -16.31 15.32
N THR A 304 -8.30 -17.51 15.55
CA THR A 304 -9.02 -17.81 16.78
C THR A 304 -8.12 -17.61 18.00
N GLY A 305 -8.61 -16.90 19.00
CA GLY A 305 -7.89 -16.58 20.22
C GLY A 305 -6.97 -15.36 20.17
N PHE A 306 -6.89 -14.68 19.03
CA PHE A 306 -6.10 -13.46 18.84
C PHE A 306 -6.97 -12.22 18.66
N THR A 307 -6.37 -11.07 18.97
CA THR A 307 -7.06 -9.77 18.82
C THR A 307 -7.00 -9.29 17.38
N ALA A 308 -8.08 -8.71 16.90
CA ALA A 308 -8.11 -8.03 15.60
C ALA A 308 -7.42 -6.67 15.66
N ARG A 309 -6.77 -6.27 14.56
CA ARG A 309 -6.39 -4.86 14.39
C ARG A 309 -7.66 -4.03 14.17
N ARG A 310 -7.69 -2.86 14.77
CA ARG A 310 -8.80 -1.92 14.60
C ARG A 310 -8.97 -1.49 13.14
N ALA A 311 -10.19 -1.25 12.69
CA ALA A 311 -10.48 -0.61 11.42
C ALA A 311 -10.21 0.91 11.53
N ILE A 312 -9.59 1.49 10.52
CA ILE A 312 -9.20 2.91 10.50
C ILE A 312 -9.72 3.60 9.24
N VAL A 313 -9.59 2.96 8.09
CA VAL A 313 -9.95 3.51 6.78
C VAL A 313 -10.95 2.62 6.06
N ASP A 314 -11.63 3.19 5.08
CA ASP A 314 -12.59 2.50 4.23
C ASP A 314 -12.13 2.55 2.77
N ASN A 315 -11.96 1.38 2.15
CA ASN A 315 -11.56 1.26 0.75
C ASN A 315 -12.51 1.96 -0.21
N SER A 316 -13.81 1.94 0.06
CA SER A 316 -14.79 2.58 -0.84
C SER A 316 -14.58 4.09 -0.94
N LYS A 317 -14.06 4.71 0.11
CA LYS A 317 -13.73 6.13 0.14
C LYS A 317 -12.46 6.42 -0.69
N CYS A 318 -11.44 5.59 -0.56
CA CYS A 318 -10.25 5.68 -1.41
C CYS A 318 -10.62 5.50 -2.89
N GLY A 319 -11.54 4.57 -3.18
CA GLY A 319 -12.08 4.29 -4.51
C GLY A 319 -12.80 5.46 -5.16
N ALA A 320 -13.22 6.49 -4.41
CA ALA A 320 -13.80 7.69 -4.99
C ALA A 320 -12.83 8.46 -5.90
N CYS A 321 -11.51 8.35 -5.64
CA CYS A 321 -10.46 8.96 -6.48
C CYS A 321 -9.67 7.90 -7.24
N HIS A 322 -9.32 6.79 -6.58
CA HIS A 322 -8.48 5.75 -7.16
C HIS A 322 -9.27 4.73 -7.98
N VAL A 323 -10.59 4.77 -7.99
CA VAL A 323 -11.51 3.76 -8.53
C VAL A 323 -11.24 2.39 -7.88
N SER A 324 -9.99 1.97 -7.87
CA SER A 324 -9.40 0.92 -7.06
C SER A 324 -7.99 1.33 -6.69
N LEU A 325 -7.52 1.03 -5.48
CA LEU A 325 -6.22 1.48 -4.95
C LEU A 325 -5.04 1.10 -5.84
N GLY A 326 -5.12 -0.03 -6.54
CA GLY A 326 -4.06 -0.48 -7.43
C GLY A 326 -4.04 0.19 -8.81
N VAL A 327 -5.01 1.03 -9.15
CA VAL A 327 -5.20 1.52 -10.53
C VAL A 327 -4.38 2.75 -10.85
N GLY A 328 -4.23 3.64 -9.92
CA GLY A 328 -3.48 4.85 -10.18
C GLY A 328 -3.08 5.61 -8.92
N PRO A 329 -1.80 5.79 -8.70
CA PRO A 329 -0.69 5.12 -9.35
C PRO A 329 -0.69 3.62 -9.06
N ASP A 330 -0.06 2.90 -9.86
CA ASP A 330 0.11 1.48 -10.05
C ASP A 330 0.66 0.72 -8.81
N PHE A 331 -0.10 0.67 -7.71
CA PHE A 331 0.36 0.02 -6.48
C PHE A 331 0.56 -1.48 -6.70
N HIS A 332 1.84 -1.90 -6.66
CA HIS A 332 2.22 -3.30 -6.85
C HIS A 332 1.54 -3.90 -8.10
N ALA A 333 1.55 -3.15 -9.19
CA ALA A 333 0.99 -3.55 -10.47
C ALA A 333 -0.52 -3.88 -10.44
N GLY A 334 -1.29 -3.06 -9.77
CA GLY A 334 -2.73 -3.22 -9.69
C GLY A 334 -3.24 -4.29 -8.72
N GLN A 335 -2.36 -4.90 -7.94
CA GLN A 335 -2.71 -6.08 -7.13
C GLN A 335 -3.10 -5.75 -5.69
N ARG A 336 -2.74 -4.58 -5.18
CA ARG A 336 -3.01 -4.18 -3.81
C ARG A 336 -4.20 -3.21 -3.77
N ASN A 337 -5.39 -3.79 -3.74
CA ASN A 337 -6.66 -3.07 -3.80
C ASN A 337 -7.38 -2.97 -2.45
N ASP A 338 -6.81 -3.49 -1.38
CA ASP A 338 -7.36 -3.39 -0.03
C ASP A 338 -6.36 -2.69 0.90
N ALA A 339 -6.74 -1.51 1.42
CA ALA A 339 -5.93 -0.74 2.36
C ALA A 339 -5.58 -1.52 3.63
N LYS A 340 -6.38 -2.51 4.02
CA LYS A 340 -6.09 -3.37 5.18
C LYS A 340 -4.87 -4.23 4.95
N THR A 341 -4.60 -4.65 3.71
CA THR A 341 -3.47 -5.52 3.39
C THR A 341 -2.16 -4.76 3.22
N CYS A 342 -2.20 -3.44 3.01
CA CYS A 342 -1.00 -2.61 2.95
C CYS A 342 -0.15 -2.74 4.23
N ASN A 343 -0.79 -2.78 5.40
CA ASN A 343 -0.08 -2.91 6.68
C ASN A 343 0.50 -4.32 6.94
N TRP A 344 0.30 -5.29 6.05
CA TRP A 344 1.00 -6.58 6.14
C TRP A 344 2.50 -6.42 5.86
N CYS A 345 2.85 -5.44 5.02
CA CYS A 345 4.23 -5.11 4.68
C CYS A 345 4.64 -3.73 5.22
N HIS A 346 3.75 -2.73 5.12
CA HIS A 346 4.01 -1.36 5.55
C HIS A 346 3.71 -1.14 7.04
N ARG A 347 4.59 -1.65 7.89
CA ARG A 347 4.49 -1.67 9.35
C ARG A 347 5.35 -0.60 10.03
N PRO A 348 5.16 -0.32 11.34
CA PRO A 348 5.90 0.71 12.06
C PRO A 348 7.44 0.59 11.98
N ASN A 349 7.96 -0.63 11.84
CA ASN A 349 9.40 -0.87 11.75
C ASN A 349 9.97 -0.76 10.32
N GLN A 350 9.14 -0.48 9.33
CA GLN A 350 9.58 -0.36 7.95
C GLN A 350 10.06 1.06 7.66
N THR A 351 11.25 1.16 7.09
CA THR A 351 11.85 2.44 6.66
C THR A 351 12.61 2.24 5.36
N SER A 352 12.67 3.27 4.56
CA SER A 352 13.48 3.31 3.33
C SER A 352 13.99 4.72 3.10
N SER A 353 15.26 4.85 2.75
CA SER A 353 15.90 6.15 2.45
C SER A 353 15.71 7.20 3.57
N GLY A 354 15.73 6.77 4.83
CA GLY A 354 15.52 7.68 5.96
C GLY A 354 14.08 8.17 6.16
N TRP A 355 13.12 7.64 5.41
CA TRP A 355 11.69 7.91 5.58
C TRP A 355 10.98 6.72 6.20
N SER A 356 9.91 6.97 6.93
CA SER A 356 9.02 5.91 7.38
C SER A 356 8.29 5.27 6.20
N ALA A 357 8.34 3.96 6.11
CA ALA A 357 7.51 3.17 5.20
C ALA A 357 6.29 2.57 5.91
N ASN A 358 5.93 3.06 7.10
CA ASN A 358 4.68 2.73 7.75
C ASN A 358 3.50 3.31 6.96
N GLN A 359 2.48 2.50 6.70
CA GLN A 359 1.31 2.90 5.91
C GLN A 359 0.72 4.23 6.36
N LYS A 360 0.57 4.44 7.65
CA LYS A 360 0.05 5.67 8.24
C LYS A 360 0.84 6.91 7.77
N ASP A 361 2.16 6.81 7.77
CA ASP A 361 3.03 7.95 7.56
C ASP A 361 3.16 8.29 6.06
N PHE A 362 3.49 7.30 5.24
CA PHE A 362 3.73 7.58 3.81
C PHE A 362 2.46 7.92 3.03
N VAL A 363 1.31 7.33 3.38
CA VAL A 363 0.05 7.68 2.72
C VAL A 363 -0.30 9.14 2.96
N HIS A 364 -0.16 9.63 4.20
CA HIS A 364 -0.37 11.05 4.48
C HIS A 364 0.67 11.93 3.77
N ALA A 365 1.97 11.54 3.81
CA ALA A 365 3.04 12.33 3.20
C ALA A 365 2.91 12.44 1.68
N ILE A 366 2.43 11.40 1.00
CA ILE A 366 2.17 11.43 -0.45
C ILE A 366 1.00 12.36 -0.77
N HIS A 367 -0.14 12.21 -0.07
CA HIS A 367 -1.32 13.02 -0.34
C HIS A 367 -1.13 14.47 0.11
N GLY A 368 -0.37 14.71 1.17
CA GLY A 368 -0.03 16.03 1.67
C GLY A 368 1.21 16.65 1.05
N ALA A 369 1.73 16.11 -0.06
CA ALA A 369 3.01 16.53 -0.62
C ALA A 369 3.08 18.03 -0.94
N SER A 370 1.99 18.65 -1.36
CA SER A 370 1.91 20.08 -1.65
C SER A 370 2.01 20.97 -0.40
N GLU A 371 1.70 20.45 0.77
CA GLU A 371 1.71 21.20 2.04
C GLU A 371 3.03 21.06 2.78
N ARG A 372 3.89 20.16 2.34
CA ARG A 372 5.17 19.88 3.01
C ARG A 372 6.23 20.92 2.69
N THR A 373 7.00 21.25 3.72
CA THR A 373 8.21 22.06 3.59
C THR A 373 9.37 21.26 3.00
N ALA A 374 9.54 20.00 3.45
CA ALA A 374 10.56 19.11 2.93
C ALA A 374 9.95 18.15 1.89
N PRO A 375 10.50 18.09 0.66
CA PRO A 375 10.07 17.13 -0.36
C PRO A 375 10.13 15.69 0.17
N PHE A 376 9.05 14.93 -0.05
CA PHE A 376 8.99 13.53 0.37
C PHE A 376 9.69 12.64 -0.66
N THR A 377 11.00 12.48 -0.55
CA THR A 377 11.88 11.77 -1.50
C THR A 377 11.89 10.25 -1.33
N TRP A 378 10.92 9.69 -0.60
CA TRP A 378 10.75 8.26 -0.49
C TRP A 378 10.45 7.65 -1.86
N HIS A 379 11.19 6.59 -2.26
CA HIS A 379 11.09 6.00 -3.59
C HIS A 379 11.22 7.01 -4.75
N GLU A 380 12.11 7.97 -4.60
CA GLU A 380 12.47 8.89 -5.67
C GLU A 380 12.97 8.11 -6.90
N GLU A 381 12.36 8.36 -8.05
CA GLU A 381 12.77 7.74 -9.32
C GLU A 381 13.91 8.51 -9.98
N SER A 382 13.93 9.81 -9.81
CA SER A 382 14.97 10.71 -10.29
C SER A 382 14.90 12.02 -9.50
N PRO A 383 15.90 12.90 -9.58
CA PRO A 383 15.86 14.23 -8.97
C PRO A 383 14.70 15.11 -9.44
N THR A 384 13.98 14.68 -10.46
CA THR A 384 12.84 15.40 -11.03
C THR A 384 11.52 14.63 -10.95
N GLU A 385 11.54 13.38 -10.49
CA GLU A 385 10.36 12.52 -10.42
C GLU A 385 10.26 11.81 -9.07
N GLY A 386 9.12 11.99 -8.40
CA GLY A 386 8.84 11.37 -7.11
C GLY A 386 7.52 11.83 -6.50
N PHE A 387 7.21 11.29 -5.33
CA PHE A 387 5.93 11.52 -4.66
C PHE A 387 5.71 12.97 -4.20
N TRP A 388 6.76 13.78 -4.07
CA TRP A 388 6.63 15.22 -3.73
C TRP A 388 5.95 16.05 -4.83
N LYS A 389 5.75 15.48 -6.01
CA LYS A 389 4.99 16.08 -7.10
C LYS A 389 3.51 15.70 -7.09
N THR A 390 3.10 14.86 -6.17
CA THR A 390 1.71 14.43 -6.08
C THR A 390 0.84 15.64 -5.75
N THR A 391 -0.19 15.84 -6.55
CA THR A 391 -1.23 16.83 -6.30
C THR A 391 -2.47 16.11 -5.79
N TYR A 392 -2.99 16.54 -4.65
CA TYR A 392 -4.22 15.99 -4.10
C TYR A 392 -5.44 16.73 -4.69
N PRO A 393 -6.34 16.03 -5.39
CA PRO A 393 -7.47 16.69 -6.06
C PRO A 393 -8.63 17.04 -5.12
N GLY A 394 -8.58 16.57 -3.87
CA GLY A 394 -9.61 16.79 -2.86
C GLY A 394 -9.24 17.86 -1.86
N VAL A 395 -9.96 17.88 -0.75
CA VAL A 395 -9.70 18.76 0.40
C VAL A 395 -8.94 17.97 1.45
N LEU A 396 -7.67 18.31 1.67
CA LEU A 396 -6.75 17.55 2.53
C LEU A 396 -7.22 17.47 3.99
N ASN A 397 -7.84 18.51 4.51
CA ASN A 397 -8.35 18.52 5.87
C ASN A 397 -9.68 17.78 6.07
N LYS A 398 -10.27 17.23 5.00
CA LYS A 398 -11.45 16.38 5.10
C LYS A 398 -11.05 14.91 5.34
N CYS A 399 -10.63 14.61 6.56
CA CYS A 399 -10.12 13.30 6.95
C CYS A 399 -11.06 12.13 6.63
N GLU A 400 -12.37 12.36 6.68
CA GLU A 400 -13.39 11.35 6.35
C GLU A 400 -13.48 10.99 4.87
N MET A 401 -12.67 11.61 4.00
CA MET A 401 -12.50 11.12 2.62
C MET A 401 -11.81 9.75 2.55
N CYS A 402 -11.11 9.36 3.61
CA CYS A 402 -10.43 8.07 3.73
C CYS A 402 -10.79 7.35 5.03
N HIS A 403 -10.88 8.08 6.13
CA HIS A 403 -11.07 7.53 7.46
C HIS A 403 -12.52 7.19 7.76
N LEU A 404 -12.68 6.16 8.58
CA LEU A 404 -13.94 5.91 9.29
C LEU A 404 -14.14 6.99 10.37
N PRO A 405 -15.38 7.41 10.64
CA PRO A 405 -15.66 8.40 11.68
C PRO A 405 -15.01 8.06 13.02
N GLY A 406 -14.41 9.04 13.65
CA GLY A 406 -13.80 8.91 14.97
C GLY A 406 -12.42 8.23 15.00
N THR A 407 -11.89 7.75 13.85
CA THR A 407 -10.60 7.04 13.82
C THR A 407 -9.40 7.94 13.57
N TYR A 408 -9.63 9.18 13.17
CA TYR A 408 -8.60 10.20 12.93
C TYR A 408 -8.50 11.25 14.07
N ASP A 409 -9.59 11.46 14.80
CA ASP A 409 -9.71 12.46 15.86
C ASP A 409 -9.72 11.87 17.29
N PHE A 410 -9.53 10.56 17.40
CA PHE A 410 -9.57 9.79 18.64
C PHE A 410 -10.93 9.76 19.35
N SER A 411 -12.02 10.15 18.70
CA SER A 411 -13.37 10.08 19.29
C SER A 411 -13.92 8.66 19.36
N ALA A 412 -13.51 7.75 18.45
CA ALA A 412 -13.88 6.36 18.55
C ALA A 412 -13.15 5.66 19.71
N SER A 413 -13.90 4.94 20.54
CA SER A 413 -13.36 4.24 21.71
C SER A 413 -12.25 3.23 21.34
N SER A 414 -12.35 2.57 20.19
CA SER A 414 -11.33 1.64 19.71
C SER A 414 -9.99 2.35 19.39
N THR A 415 -10.03 3.56 18.86
CA THR A 415 -8.83 4.35 18.57
C THR A 415 -8.23 4.90 19.85
N THR A 416 -9.04 5.41 20.76
CA THR A 416 -8.58 5.89 22.08
C THR A 416 -7.93 4.75 22.88
N ALA A 417 -8.51 3.57 22.89
CA ALA A 417 -7.95 2.40 23.58
C ALA A 417 -6.64 1.90 22.93
N ALA A 418 -6.49 2.08 21.62
CA ALA A 418 -5.28 1.68 20.90
C ALA A 418 -4.11 2.65 21.12
N TYR A 419 -4.39 3.93 21.36
CA TYR A 419 -3.38 4.99 21.41
C TYR A 419 -2.18 4.68 22.34
N PRO A 420 -2.36 4.23 23.57
CA PRO A 420 -1.23 3.94 24.46
C PRO A 420 -0.35 2.76 23.99
N ASN A 421 -0.84 2.00 23.02
CA ASN A 421 -0.20 0.80 22.50
C ASN A 421 0.26 0.97 21.04
N MET A 422 0.21 2.15 20.47
CA MET A 422 0.73 2.41 19.14
C MET A 422 2.25 2.45 19.15
N LEU A 423 2.86 1.76 18.18
CA LEU A 423 4.31 1.78 18.02
C LEU A 423 4.77 3.05 17.31
N ALA A 424 5.92 3.56 17.71
CA ALA A 424 6.62 4.61 16.99
C ALA A 424 7.06 4.12 15.61
N SER A 425 7.09 5.02 14.64
CA SER A 425 7.55 4.71 13.29
C SER A 425 9.07 4.84 13.20
N THR A 426 9.74 3.79 12.74
CA THR A 426 11.17 3.83 12.46
C THR A 426 11.42 4.67 11.21
N VAL A 427 12.36 5.61 11.28
CA VAL A 427 12.74 6.49 10.16
C VAL A 427 14.23 6.46 9.83
N GLY A 428 15.06 5.94 10.73
CA GLY A 428 16.51 5.81 10.49
C GLY A 428 17.09 4.55 11.11
N GLN A 429 17.80 3.78 10.30
CA GLN A 429 18.56 2.59 10.71
C GLN A 429 19.76 2.39 9.79
N GLY A 430 20.79 1.70 10.27
CA GLY A 430 22.00 1.47 9.50
C GLY A 430 22.75 2.76 9.17
N THR A 431 23.45 2.78 8.04
CA THR A 431 24.25 3.92 7.58
C THR A 431 23.79 4.35 6.20
N TYR A 432 23.59 5.64 6.02
CA TYR A 432 23.25 6.24 4.72
C TYR A 432 24.53 6.62 3.99
N ALA A 433 24.69 6.11 2.78
CA ALA A 433 25.89 6.36 1.98
C ALA A 433 25.92 7.81 1.49
N THR A 434 27.13 8.36 1.38
CA THR A 434 27.35 9.71 0.83
C THR A 434 26.79 9.82 -0.59
N GLY A 435 26.00 10.87 -0.82
CA GLY A 435 25.36 11.14 -2.12
C GLY A 435 24.14 10.25 -2.42
N SER A 436 23.67 9.42 -1.46
CA SER A 436 22.41 8.71 -1.63
C SER A 436 21.22 9.66 -1.41
N VAL A 437 20.13 9.40 -2.12
CA VAL A 437 18.86 10.11 -1.85
C VAL A 437 18.27 9.61 -0.55
N HIS A 438 18.02 10.53 0.37
CA HIS A 438 17.44 10.21 1.68
C HIS A 438 16.72 11.43 2.27
N ALA A 439 15.98 11.18 3.35
CA ALA A 439 15.34 12.24 4.11
C ALA A 439 16.37 13.27 4.62
N PRO A 440 16.05 14.57 4.63
CA PRO A 440 16.96 15.62 5.09
C PRO A 440 17.26 15.56 6.60
N TYR A 441 16.59 14.67 7.33
CA TYR A 441 16.68 14.51 8.78
C TYR A 441 17.65 13.40 9.21
N VAL A 442 18.25 12.66 8.27
CA VAL A 442 19.30 11.68 8.54
C VAL A 442 20.63 12.21 8.03
N THR A 443 21.72 11.87 8.72
CA THR A 443 23.07 12.34 8.39
C THR A 443 23.86 11.22 7.72
N GLU A 444 24.40 11.50 6.55
CA GLU A 444 25.29 10.60 5.83
C GLU A 444 26.49 10.16 6.70
N GLY A 445 26.88 8.92 6.56
CA GLY A 445 27.99 8.33 7.31
C GLY A 445 27.70 8.00 8.77
N THR A 446 26.59 8.49 9.32
CA THR A 446 26.17 8.14 10.69
C THR A 446 25.53 6.75 10.71
N ASN A 447 25.98 5.90 11.63
CA ASN A 447 25.39 4.60 11.87
C ASN A 447 24.29 4.70 12.94
N TYR A 448 23.05 4.51 12.55
CA TYR A 448 21.88 4.52 13.42
C TYR A 448 21.55 3.15 14.04
N GLY A 449 22.44 2.17 13.87
CA GLY A 449 22.24 0.83 14.43
C GLY A 449 21.27 -0.04 13.64
N ALA A 450 21.10 -1.26 14.11
CA ALA A 450 20.22 -2.24 13.48
C ALA A 450 18.74 -1.96 13.82
N GLY A 451 17.87 -2.10 12.83
CA GLY A 451 16.43 -2.02 13.02
C GLY A 451 15.84 -3.28 13.68
N PHE A 452 14.54 -3.27 13.89
CA PHE A 452 13.78 -4.43 14.34
C PHE A 452 13.94 -5.60 13.38
N SER A 453 14.16 -6.79 13.94
CA SER A 453 14.19 -8.00 13.13
C SER A 453 13.44 -9.17 13.76
N TYR A 454 12.97 -10.06 12.90
CA TYR A 454 12.28 -11.29 13.26
C TYR A 454 12.90 -12.45 12.49
N ASN A 455 13.36 -13.45 13.23
CA ASN A 455 13.84 -14.67 12.62
C ASN A 455 12.66 -15.61 12.35
N VAL A 456 12.32 -15.76 11.08
CA VAL A 456 11.15 -16.55 10.66
C VAL A 456 11.25 -18.02 11.10
N LEU A 457 12.45 -18.61 11.17
CA LEU A 457 12.64 -20.03 11.43
C LEU A 457 12.39 -20.42 12.90
N ASN A 458 12.76 -19.56 13.84
CA ASN A 458 12.70 -19.85 15.27
C ASN A 458 11.82 -18.88 16.08
N GLY A 459 11.25 -17.87 15.43
CA GLY A 459 10.39 -16.88 16.08
C GLY A 459 11.13 -15.86 16.95
N ALA A 460 12.47 -15.83 16.91
CA ALA A 460 13.24 -14.89 17.71
C ALA A 460 13.04 -13.45 17.22
N ILE A 461 12.83 -12.56 18.18
CA ILE A 461 12.71 -11.12 17.95
C ILE A 461 13.99 -10.44 18.44
N VAL A 462 14.51 -9.56 17.61
CA VAL A 462 15.59 -8.65 17.99
C VAL A 462 15.00 -7.23 17.96
N ASN A 463 14.99 -6.59 19.10
CA ASN A 463 14.55 -5.20 19.22
C ASN A 463 15.53 -4.28 18.47
N PRO A 464 15.04 -3.13 17.98
CA PRO A 464 15.91 -2.15 17.34
C PRO A 464 16.99 -1.62 18.29
N ASP A 465 18.13 -1.27 17.73
CA ASP A 465 19.18 -0.61 18.51
C ASP A 465 18.68 0.71 19.11
N PRO A 466 19.19 1.08 20.31
CA PRO A 466 18.82 2.33 20.96
C PRO A 466 19.11 3.60 20.15
N THR A 467 20.00 3.51 19.14
CA THR A 467 20.38 4.61 18.26
C THR A 467 19.53 4.74 17.00
N THR A 468 18.64 3.79 16.71
CA THR A 468 17.70 3.92 15.59
C THR A 468 16.80 5.13 15.81
N LEU A 469 16.49 5.83 14.72
CA LEU A 469 15.65 7.03 14.78
C LEU A 469 14.17 6.68 14.63
N VAL A 470 13.36 7.38 15.41
CA VAL A 470 11.91 7.20 15.40
C VAL A 470 11.16 8.54 15.34
N ILE A 471 9.91 8.44 14.89
CA ILE A 471 8.87 9.44 15.07
C ILE A 471 7.79 8.81 15.95
N SER A 472 7.35 9.53 16.97
CA SER A 472 6.29 9.05 17.87
C SER A 472 4.93 8.97 17.16
N PRO A 473 3.98 8.15 17.67
CA PRO A 473 2.81 7.73 16.90
C PRO A 473 1.90 8.84 16.37
N ILE A 474 1.62 9.88 17.18
CA ILE A 474 0.78 11.00 16.75
C ILE A 474 1.58 11.97 15.88
N VAL A 475 2.80 12.31 16.28
CA VAL A 475 3.69 13.19 15.49
C VAL A 475 3.84 12.65 14.08
N ALA A 476 4.01 11.34 13.91
CA ALA A 476 4.19 10.73 12.59
C ALA A 476 3.01 10.97 11.63
N ALA A 477 1.78 11.01 12.15
CA ALA A 477 0.61 11.37 11.34
C ALA A 477 0.55 12.89 11.05
N CYS A 478 0.85 13.73 12.05
CA CYS A 478 0.75 15.18 11.92
C CYS A 478 1.85 15.76 11.03
N VAL A 479 3.10 15.33 11.25
CA VAL A 479 4.28 15.84 10.52
C VAL A 479 4.27 15.43 9.04
N ALA A 480 3.43 14.49 8.65
CA ALA A 480 3.25 14.15 7.24
C ALA A 480 2.75 15.34 6.40
N CYS A 481 2.06 16.32 7.03
CA CYS A 481 1.63 17.57 6.41
C CYS A 481 2.20 18.80 7.14
N HIS A 482 2.36 18.75 8.47
CA HIS A 482 2.79 19.85 9.32
C HIS A 482 4.28 19.74 9.66
N ASP A 483 5.16 19.82 8.66
CA ASP A 483 6.60 19.62 8.81
C ASP A 483 7.43 20.91 8.86
N SER A 484 6.79 22.07 9.08
CA SER A 484 7.53 23.31 9.34
C SER A 484 8.27 23.23 10.69
N SER A 485 9.39 23.95 10.83
CA SER A 485 10.19 23.94 12.06
C SER A 485 9.34 24.31 13.29
N ILE A 486 8.47 25.31 13.17
CA ILE A 486 7.59 25.73 14.27
C ILE A 486 6.63 24.61 14.67
N ALA A 487 6.07 23.87 13.71
CA ALA A 487 5.18 22.76 14.01
C ALA A 487 5.94 21.60 14.65
N ILE A 488 7.13 21.29 14.18
CA ILE A 488 8.00 20.26 14.78
C ILE A 488 8.39 20.63 16.20
N ASP A 489 8.83 21.88 16.44
CA ASP A 489 9.20 22.38 17.76
C ASP A 489 8.01 22.32 18.74
N HIS A 490 6.81 22.66 18.26
CA HIS A 490 5.58 22.53 19.05
C HIS A 490 5.33 21.07 19.45
N MET A 491 5.42 20.15 18.52
CA MET A 491 5.20 18.72 18.80
C MET A 491 6.24 18.17 19.76
N GLN A 492 7.52 18.53 19.60
CA GLN A 492 8.60 18.08 20.48
C GLN A 492 8.48 18.68 21.89
N THR A 493 8.09 19.94 22.01
CA THR A 493 7.84 20.61 23.31
C THR A 493 6.72 19.92 24.08
N ASN A 494 5.74 19.32 23.39
CA ASN A 494 4.62 18.59 23.98
C ASN A 494 4.87 17.06 24.02
N GLY A 495 6.11 16.63 24.16
CA GLY A 495 6.49 15.23 24.40
C GLY A 495 6.60 14.36 23.16
N GLY A 496 6.36 14.91 21.97
CA GLY A 496 6.55 14.19 20.71
C GLY A 496 8.02 13.94 20.39
N SER A 497 8.28 12.92 19.57
CA SER A 497 9.61 12.62 19.03
C SER A 497 9.61 12.74 17.53
N PHE A 498 10.62 13.40 16.97
CA PHE A 498 10.80 13.58 15.54
C PHE A 498 12.26 13.33 15.16
N TYR A 499 12.53 12.26 14.41
CA TYR A 499 13.89 11.79 14.07
C TYR A 499 14.81 11.74 15.29
N GLU A 500 14.30 11.22 16.37
CA GLU A 500 14.98 11.14 17.64
C GLU A 500 15.46 9.70 17.89
N ALA A 501 16.63 9.57 18.52
CA ALA A 501 17.14 8.26 18.89
C ALA A 501 16.14 7.54 19.82
N ARG A 502 15.90 6.27 19.58
CA ARG A 502 14.94 5.46 20.33
C ARG A 502 15.19 5.51 21.84
N SER A 503 16.46 5.46 22.24
CA SER A 503 16.83 5.59 23.66
C SER A 503 16.37 6.89 24.29
N THR A 504 16.36 7.98 23.58
CA THR A 504 15.88 9.28 24.04
C THR A 504 14.36 9.34 23.98
N ALA A 505 13.78 8.94 22.86
CA ALA A 505 12.34 9.00 22.62
C ALA A 505 11.52 8.26 23.70
N PHE A 506 11.97 7.08 24.14
CA PHE A 506 11.23 6.27 25.12
C PHE A 506 11.62 6.53 26.59
N THR A 507 12.58 7.40 26.85
CA THR A 507 12.95 7.80 28.21
C THR A 507 12.46 9.19 28.59
N LYS A 508 11.73 9.88 27.70
CA LYS A 508 11.11 11.17 28.00
C LYS A 508 10.17 11.03 29.19
N PRO A 509 10.22 11.98 30.14
CA PRO A 509 9.32 11.97 31.31
C PRO A 509 7.86 12.15 30.88
N GLN A 510 7.64 12.82 29.77
CA GLN A 510 6.33 13.02 29.16
C GLN A 510 6.34 12.46 27.75
N GLN A 511 5.39 11.59 27.45
CA GLN A 511 5.10 11.09 26.11
C GLN A 511 4.06 12.01 25.45
N GLU A 512 3.83 11.90 24.16
CA GLU A 512 2.91 12.74 23.38
C GLU A 512 1.65 13.21 24.14
N GLU A 513 1.64 14.45 24.61
CA GLU A 513 0.50 15.06 25.31
C GLU A 513 -0.52 15.72 24.36
N CYS A 514 -0.39 15.47 23.07
CA CYS A 514 -1.16 16.09 22.00
C CYS A 514 -2.68 16.09 22.26
N LEU A 515 -3.21 14.99 22.80
CA LEU A 515 -4.65 14.84 23.03
C LEU A 515 -5.20 15.68 24.19
N LEU A 516 -4.35 16.29 25.01
CA LEU A 516 -4.80 17.24 26.03
C LEU A 516 -5.43 18.49 25.40
N CYS A 517 -4.89 18.93 24.27
CA CYS A 517 -5.40 20.08 23.51
C CYS A 517 -6.12 19.68 22.22
N HIS A 518 -5.65 18.61 21.55
CA HIS A 518 -6.14 18.19 20.24
C HIS A 518 -7.13 17.01 20.28
N GLY A 519 -7.45 16.50 21.45
CA GLY A 519 -8.44 15.44 21.63
C GLY A 519 -9.88 15.90 21.39
N PRO A 520 -10.83 14.97 21.33
CA PRO A 520 -12.25 15.27 21.11
C PRO A 520 -12.79 16.24 22.16
N GLY A 521 -13.46 17.33 21.71
CA GLY A 521 -14.03 18.36 22.57
C GLY A 521 -13.02 19.22 23.32
N ARG A 522 -11.75 19.20 22.94
CA ARG A 522 -10.70 20.06 23.48
C ARG A 522 -10.60 21.35 22.68
N ILE A 523 -9.85 22.33 23.25
CA ILE A 523 -9.74 23.69 22.71
C ILE A 523 -9.27 23.76 21.24
N ALA A 524 -8.52 22.77 20.78
CA ALA A 524 -7.99 22.66 19.44
C ALA A 524 -8.22 21.23 18.90
N SER A 525 -9.47 20.75 19.03
CA SER A 525 -9.78 19.37 18.62
C SER A 525 -9.44 19.14 17.15
N ILE A 526 -8.90 17.97 16.83
CA ILE A 526 -8.51 17.61 15.46
C ILE A 526 -9.73 17.76 14.51
N ALA A 527 -10.89 17.29 14.94
CA ALA A 527 -12.11 17.38 14.14
C ALA A 527 -12.50 18.83 13.83
N ASP A 528 -12.40 19.73 14.80
CA ASP A 528 -12.79 21.14 14.63
C ASP A 528 -11.77 21.91 13.77
N LEU A 529 -10.46 21.69 14.00
CA LEU A 529 -9.40 22.36 13.23
C LEU A 529 -9.33 21.90 11.77
N HIS A 530 -9.73 20.66 11.51
CA HIS A 530 -9.79 20.11 10.14
C HIS A 530 -11.22 20.04 9.61
N ALA A 531 -12.20 20.64 10.32
CA ALA A 531 -13.55 20.75 9.81
C ALA A 531 -13.54 21.57 8.50
N PHE A 532 -14.09 20.98 7.45
CA PHE A 532 -14.30 21.71 6.22
C PHE A 532 -15.32 22.82 6.50
N GLN A 533 -14.88 24.06 6.46
CA GLN A 533 -15.78 25.22 6.39
C GLN A 533 -16.01 25.50 4.91
N PRO A 534 -17.24 25.32 4.40
CA PRO A 534 -17.55 25.53 2.98
C PRO A 534 -17.40 26.99 2.55
#